data_d8eb7e016c6e636919c8e89c64b8d0ad
#
_entry.id   d8eb7e016c6e636919c8e89c64b8d0ad
#
_cell.length_a   1.000
_cell.length_b   1.000
_cell.length_c   1.000
_cell.angle_alpha   90.00
_cell.angle_beta   90.00
_cell.angle_gamma   90.00
#
_symmetry.space_group_name_H-M   'P 1'
#
loop_
_entity.id
_entity.type
_entity.pdbx_description
1 polymer ?
#
loop_
_entity_poly.entity_id
_entity_poly.type
_entity_poly.pdbx_seq_one_letter_code
_entity_poly.pdbx_strand_id
1 'polypeptide(L)'
;IKVLFYSEFKVAETLKTILKERLQIEIDDHEVGYVALHIHSAIGDEKVSVAMQTARAVRECIDMIEKATGKPIDVLSLSYNRLMNHMKYMVARASTGEKLNLDMNEYMLDQYPQAYEIAADICKNLEGCIGHKLDETEIGYLEMHIQRVYKDAV
;
A
#
# COMPACT_ATOMS: atom_id res chain seq x y z
N ILE A 1 5.20 -3.89 5.31
CA ILE A 1 6.53 -3.59 4.75
C ILE A 1 6.90 -4.63 3.69
N LYS A 2 6.91 -5.93 4.03
CA LYS A 2 7.36 -7.02 3.13
C LYS A 2 6.70 -7.00 1.74
N VAL A 3 5.42 -6.70 1.62
CA VAL A 3 4.70 -6.67 0.33
C VAL A 3 4.88 -5.33 -0.36
N LEU A 4 4.79 -4.23 0.39
CA LEU A 4 4.87 -2.87 -0.17
C LEU A 4 6.28 -2.55 -0.72
N PHE A 5 7.32 -3.04 -0.04
CA PHE A 5 8.73 -2.84 -0.38
C PHE A 5 9.42 -4.20 -0.61
N TYR A 6 8.86 -5.01 -1.49
CA TYR A 6 9.28 -6.39 -1.68
C TYR A 6 10.75 -6.54 -2.07
N SER A 7 11.23 -5.73 -3.01
CA SER A 7 12.61 -5.78 -3.50
C SER A 7 13.61 -5.45 -2.39
N GLU A 8 13.32 -4.38 -1.66
CA GLU A 8 14.14 -3.91 -0.54
C GLU A 8 14.12 -4.92 0.61
N PHE A 9 12.96 -5.52 0.87
CA PHE A 9 12.83 -6.57 1.88
C PHE A 9 13.66 -7.81 1.53
N LYS A 10 13.68 -8.22 0.27
CA LYS A 10 14.53 -9.33 -0.20
C LYS A 10 16.03 -9.05 -0.03
N VAL A 11 16.46 -7.83 -0.30
CA VAL A 11 17.86 -7.42 -0.02
C VAL A 11 18.15 -7.46 1.48
N ALA A 12 17.23 -6.99 2.30
CA ALA A 12 17.38 -7.02 3.75
C ALA A 12 17.40 -8.45 4.33
N GLU A 13 16.61 -9.39 3.77
CA GLU A 13 16.70 -10.82 4.11
C GLU A 13 18.09 -11.41 3.81
N THR A 14 18.71 -11.01 2.70
CA THR A 14 20.07 -11.43 2.36
C THR A 14 21.08 -10.89 3.39
N LEU A 15 20.92 -9.64 3.83
CA LEU A 15 21.75 -9.05 4.87
C LEU A 15 21.63 -9.82 6.20
N LYS A 16 20.42 -10.23 6.59
CA LYS A 16 20.17 -11.08 7.78
C LYS A 16 21.05 -12.34 7.75
N THR A 17 21.09 -13.02 6.61
CA THR A 17 21.93 -14.22 6.45
C THR A 17 23.43 -13.90 6.60
N ILE A 18 23.91 -12.84 5.95
CA ILE A 18 25.32 -12.42 6.03
C ILE A 18 25.73 -12.04 7.46
N LEU A 19 24.87 -11.29 8.18
CA LEU A 19 25.13 -10.90 9.57
C LEU A 19 25.26 -12.12 10.48
N LYS A 20 24.37 -13.10 10.32
CA LYS A 20 24.42 -14.34 11.08
C LYS A 20 25.69 -15.15 10.80
N GLU A 21 26.04 -15.34 9.52
CA GLU A 21 27.18 -16.19 9.12
C GLU A 21 28.53 -15.56 9.43
N ARG A 22 28.67 -14.24 9.22
CA ARG A 22 29.98 -13.58 9.34
C ARG A 22 30.23 -12.92 10.68
N LEU A 23 29.20 -12.40 11.34
CA LEU A 23 29.34 -11.62 12.56
C LEU A 23 28.66 -12.25 13.76
N GLN A 24 27.97 -13.40 13.59
CA GLN A 24 27.18 -14.06 14.63
C GLN A 24 26.10 -13.14 15.22
N ILE A 25 25.59 -12.17 14.41
CA ILE A 25 24.53 -11.27 14.80
C ILE A 25 23.22 -11.81 14.22
N GLU A 26 22.23 -12.03 15.09
CA GLU A 26 20.87 -12.40 14.69
C GLU A 26 19.97 -11.17 14.76
N ILE A 27 19.27 -10.91 13.67
CA ILE A 27 18.20 -9.90 13.58
C ILE A 27 16.87 -10.59 13.31
N ASP A 28 15.78 -10.06 13.87
CA ASP A 28 14.43 -10.58 13.65
C ASP A 28 13.79 -10.01 12.36
N ASP A 29 12.57 -10.45 12.04
CA ASP A 29 11.87 -10.00 10.84
C ASP A 29 11.39 -8.56 10.93
N HIS A 30 11.22 -8.01 12.14
CA HIS A 30 10.91 -6.58 12.31
C HIS A 30 12.12 -5.72 11.96
N GLU A 31 13.30 -6.14 12.42
CA GLU A 31 14.57 -5.46 12.10
C GLU A 31 14.87 -5.56 10.60
N VAL A 32 14.60 -6.70 9.95
CA VAL A 32 14.63 -6.83 8.48
C VAL A 32 13.70 -5.82 7.82
N GLY A 33 12.50 -5.62 8.36
CA GLY A 33 11.56 -4.62 7.89
C GLY A 33 12.11 -3.19 7.99
N TYR A 34 12.75 -2.83 9.09
CA TYR A 34 13.41 -1.53 9.26
C TYR A 34 14.57 -1.33 8.29
N VAL A 35 15.40 -2.36 8.08
CA VAL A 35 16.48 -2.32 7.08
C VAL A 35 15.91 -2.09 5.68
N ALA A 36 14.81 -2.77 5.32
CA ALA A 36 14.15 -2.58 4.04
C ALA A 36 13.64 -1.14 3.86
N LEU A 37 13.07 -0.52 4.90
CA LEU A 37 12.67 0.89 4.88
C LEU A 37 13.85 1.85 4.68
N HIS A 38 14.99 1.58 5.31
CA HIS A 38 16.21 2.36 5.11
C HIS A 38 16.75 2.23 3.68
N ILE A 39 16.73 1.03 3.11
CA ILE A 39 17.12 0.79 1.71
C ILE A 39 16.18 1.56 0.78
N HIS A 40 14.86 1.44 0.97
CA HIS A 40 13.87 2.16 0.18
C HIS A 40 14.10 3.68 0.22
N SER A 41 14.27 4.21 1.41
CA SER A 41 14.51 5.63 1.67
C SER A 41 15.79 6.13 0.97
N ALA A 42 16.86 5.34 1.00
CA ALA A 42 18.12 5.69 0.36
C ALA A 42 18.04 5.67 -1.18
N ILE A 43 17.27 4.73 -1.75
CA ILE A 43 17.07 4.65 -3.21
C ILE A 43 16.16 5.77 -3.71
N GLY A 44 15.09 6.07 -2.98
CA GLY A 44 14.07 7.04 -3.36
C GLY A 44 14.37 8.48 -2.96
N ASP A 45 15.49 8.75 -2.29
CA ASP A 45 15.80 10.04 -1.65
C ASP A 45 14.65 10.54 -0.74
N GLU A 46 13.98 9.59 -0.09
CA GLU A 46 12.85 9.82 0.80
C GLU A 46 13.26 9.59 2.27
N LYS A 47 12.68 10.33 3.20
CA LYS A 47 12.93 10.08 4.62
C LYS A 47 12.31 8.75 5.08
N VAL A 48 13.04 7.96 5.87
CA VAL A 48 12.55 6.69 6.46
C VAL A 48 11.21 6.89 7.19
N SER A 49 11.03 8.05 7.85
CA SER A 49 9.77 8.38 8.53
C SER A 49 8.58 8.46 7.56
N VAL A 50 8.79 8.96 6.34
CA VAL A 50 7.75 9.06 5.31
C VAL A 50 7.41 7.68 4.77
N ALA A 51 8.42 6.86 4.44
CA ALA A 51 8.21 5.48 4.01
C ALA A 51 7.46 4.65 5.08
N MET A 52 7.77 4.87 6.36
CA MET A 52 7.06 4.24 7.47
C MET A 52 5.61 4.70 7.59
N GLN A 53 5.35 6.02 7.46
CA GLN A 53 3.98 6.56 7.46
C GLN A 53 3.15 5.99 6.32
N THR A 54 3.73 5.91 5.11
CA THR A 54 3.07 5.31 3.95
C THR A 54 2.73 3.84 4.20
N ALA A 55 3.68 3.06 4.72
CA ALA A 55 3.43 1.64 5.03
C ALA A 55 2.33 1.46 6.08
N ARG A 56 2.28 2.34 7.09
CA ARG A 56 1.25 2.33 8.13
C ARG A 56 -0.13 2.70 7.56
N ALA A 57 -0.19 3.76 6.76
CA ALA A 57 -1.42 4.22 6.13
C ALA A 57 -2.01 3.15 5.20
N VAL A 58 -1.17 2.50 4.40
CA VAL A 58 -1.59 1.38 3.53
C VAL A 58 -2.13 0.22 4.38
N ARG A 59 -1.50 -0.11 5.51
CA ARG A 59 -1.99 -1.14 6.43
C ARG A 59 -3.38 -0.81 6.97
N GLU A 60 -3.58 0.42 7.42
CA GLU A 60 -4.89 0.88 7.92
C GLU A 60 -5.97 0.78 6.83
N CYS A 61 -5.63 1.09 5.58
CA CYS A 61 -6.54 0.94 4.45
C CYS A 61 -6.93 -0.54 4.20
N ILE A 62 -5.98 -1.46 4.30
CA ILE A 62 -6.27 -2.90 4.20
C ILE A 62 -7.22 -3.34 5.33
N ASP A 63 -6.95 -2.93 6.56
CA ASP A 63 -7.81 -3.23 7.69
C ASP A 63 -9.24 -2.67 7.51
N MET A 64 -9.38 -1.48 6.87
CA MET A 64 -10.69 -0.92 6.51
C MET A 64 -11.41 -1.77 5.47
N ILE A 65 -10.71 -2.23 4.43
CA ILE A 65 -11.29 -3.11 3.39
C ILE A 65 -11.76 -4.42 4.02
N GLU A 66 -10.93 -5.07 4.84
CA GLU A 66 -11.28 -6.33 5.51
C GLU A 66 -12.49 -6.18 6.43
N LYS A 67 -12.56 -5.09 7.19
CA LYS A 67 -13.72 -4.79 8.04
C LYS A 67 -14.99 -4.56 7.24
N ALA A 68 -14.91 -3.79 6.16
CA ALA A 68 -16.05 -3.45 5.33
C ALA A 68 -16.57 -4.65 4.54
N THR A 69 -15.69 -5.52 4.08
CA THR A 69 -16.03 -6.71 3.29
C THR A 69 -16.35 -7.94 4.16
N GLY A 70 -15.95 -7.93 5.43
CA GLY A 70 -16.10 -9.06 6.35
C GLY A 70 -15.23 -10.27 6.01
N LYS A 71 -14.23 -10.11 5.13
CA LYS A 71 -13.37 -11.18 4.65
C LYS A 71 -11.90 -10.79 4.77
N PRO A 72 -11.02 -11.71 5.18
CA PRO A 72 -9.59 -11.49 5.13
C PRO A 72 -9.11 -11.44 3.68
N ILE A 73 -8.14 -10.59 3.42
CA ILE A 73 -7.51 -10.47 2.11
C ILE A 73 -6.39 -11.50 1.98
N ASP A 74 -6.40 -12.29 0.90
CA ASP A 74 -5.25 -13.15 0.57
C ASP A 74 -4.08 -12.28 0.07
N VAL A 75 -3.10 -12.09 0.96
CA VAL A 75 -1.89 -11.29 0.69
C VAL A 75 -0.97 -11.89 -0.37
N LEU A 76 -1.19 -13.15 -0.77
CA LEU A 76 -0.46 -13.81 -1.84
C LEU A 76 -1.16 -13.68 -3.19
N SER A 77 -2.39 -13.18 -3.21
CA SER A 77 -3.16 -13.05 -4.44
C SER A 77 -2.59 -11.97 -5.38
N LEU A 78 -2.82 -12.17 -6.68
CA LEU A 78 -2.45 -11.18 -7.70
C LEU A 78 -3.24 -9.88 -7.52
N SER A 79 -4.49 -9.97 -7.10
CA SER A 79 -5.35 -8.81 -6.86
C SER A 79 -4.85 -7.97 -5.70
N TYR A 80 -4.38 -8.59 -4.62
CA TYR A 80 -3.73 -7.88 -3.52
C TYR A 80 -2.46 -7.16 -3.98
N ASN A 81 -1.60 -7.82 -4.74
CA ASN A 81 -0.40 -7.17 -5.28
C ASN A 81 -0.72 -5.96 -6.16
N ARG A 82 -1.78 -6.05 -6.98
CA ARG A 82 -2.25 -4.92 -7.81
C ARG A 82 -2.79 -3.78 -6.96
N LEU A 83 -3.56 -4.08 -5.92
CA LEU A 83 -4.05 -3.09 -4.96
C LEU A 83 -2.88 -2.37 -4.28
N MET A 84 -1.88 -3.12 -3.78
CA MET A 84 -0.70 -2.55 -3.13
C MET A 84 0.08 -1.62 -4.07
N ASN A 85 0.31 -2.05 -5.31
CA ASN A 85 0.97 -1.23 -6.30
C ASN A 85 0.17 0.04 -6.62
N HIS A 86 -1.15 -0.07 -6.76
CA HIS A 86 -2.00 1.10 -6.97
C HIS A 86 -1.89 2.09 -5.80
N MET A 87 -2.00 1.63 -4.56
CA MET A 87 -1.89 2.49 -3.38
C MET A 87 -0.53 3.17 -3.28
N LYS A 88 0.56 2.46 -3.59
CA LYS A 88 1.91 3.04 -3.64
C LYS A 88 1.99 4.19 -4.65
N TYR A 89 1.49 3.99 -5.86
CA TYR A 89 1.49 5.03 -6.89
C TYR A 89 0.52 6.18 -6.58
N MET A 90 -0.61 5.88 -5.95
CA MET A 90 -1.56 6.90 -5.49
C MET A 90 -0.92 7.86 -4.47
N VAL A 91 -0.17 7.32 -3.50
CA VAL A 91 0.60 8.13 -2.54
C VAL A 91 1.68 8.95 -3.25
N ALA A 92 2.40 8.37 -4.20
CA ALA A 92 3.42 9.09 -4.98
C ALA A 92 2.79 10.23 -5.79
N ARG A 93 1.66 10.01 -6.48
CA ARG A 93 0.94 11.06 -7.22
C ARG A 93 0.45 12.17 -6.30
N ALA A 94 -0.03 11.85 -5.10
CA ALA A 94 -0.43 12.86 -4.12
C ALA A 94 0.72 13.81 -3.76
N SER A 95 1.94 13.29 -3.69
CA SER A 95 3.13 14.10 -3.39
C SER A 95 3.63 14.92 -4.57
N THR A 96 3.47 14.41 -5.81
CA THR A 96 3.94 15.08 -7.04
C THR A 96 2.91 15.98 -7.69
N GLY A 97 1.62 15.84 -7.32
CA GLY A 97 0.50 16.52 -7.97
C GLY A 97 0.13 15.94 -9.35
N GLU A 98 0.68 14.79 -9.72
CA GLU A 98 0.31 14.07 -10.93
C GLU A 98 -1.14 13.57 -10.83
N LYS A 99 -1.88 13.63 -11.93
CA LYS A 99 -3.29 13.22 -12.00
C LYS A 99 -3.48 12.05 -12.95
N LEU A 100 -4.49 11.24 -12.67
CA LEU A 100 -4.97 10.22 -13.60
C LEU A 100 -5.68 10.89 -14.80
N ASN A 101 -5.49 10.32 -15.98
CA ASN A 101 -6.01 10.90 -17.22
C ASN A 101 -7.46 10.51 -17.55
N LEU A 102 -8.03 9.57 -16.79
CA LEU A 102 -9.37 9.04 -16.99
C LEU A 102 -10.13 9.09 -15.67
N ASP A 103 -11.30 9.70 -15.68
CA ASP A 103 -12.23 9.70 -14.54
C ASP A 103 -13.23 8.54 -14.71
N MET A 104 -13.26 7.66 -13.71
CA MET A 104 -14.19 6.52 -13.65
C MET A 104 -15.24 6.66 -12.54
N ASN A 105 -15.25 7.78 -11.82
CA ASN A 105 -16.04 7.94 -10.60
C ASN A 105 -17.55 7.79 -10.86
N GLU A 106 -18.07 8.43 -11.89
CA GLU A 106 -19.51 8.37 -12.21
C GLU A 106 -19.95 6.92 -12.51
N TYR A 107 -19.17 6.20 -13.33
CA TYR A 107 -19.46 4.81 -13.67
C TYR A 107 -19.38 3.91 -12.44
N MET A 108 -18.34 4.06 -11.60
CA MET A 108 -18.11 3.21 -10.44
C MET A 108 -19.16 3.47 -9.35
N LEU A 109 -19.54 4.73 -9.14
CA LEU A 109 -20.59 5.10 -8.19
C LEU A 109 -21.95 4.51 -8.61
N ASP A 110 -22.28 4.51 -9.90
CA ASP A 110 -23.52 3.95 -10.43
C ASP A 110 -23.58 2.42 -10.31
N GLN A 111 -22.48 1.74 -10.65
CA GLN A 111 -22.44 0.29 -10.69
C GLN A 111 -22.20 -0.36 -9.32
N TYR A 112 -21.42 0.28 -8.44
CA TYR A 112 -20.97 -0.30 -7.16
C TYR A 112 -20.96 0.74 -6.03
N PRO A 113 -22.12 1.35 -5.69
CA PRO A 113 -22.16 2.48 -4.76
C PRO A 113 -21.57 2.20 -3.39
N GLN A 114 -21.76 1.00 -2.84
CA GLN A 114 -21.21 0.64 -1.53
C GLN A 114 -19.68 0.54 -1.55
N ALA A 115 -19.10 -0.04 -2.58
CA ALA A 115 -17.66 -0.15 -2.71
C ALA A 115 -17.01 1.21 -3.02
N TYR A 116 -17.73 2.08 -3.73
CA TYR A 116 -17.29 3.45 -3.96
C TYR A 116 -17.23 4.26 -2.66
N GLU A 117 -18.21 4.12 -1.77
CA GLU A 117 -18.17 4.76 -0.44
C GLU A 117 -16.99 4.28 0.39
N ILE A 118 -16.70 2.97 0.40
CA ILE A 118 -15.52 2.41 1.07
C ILE A 118 -14.24 3.01 0.50
N ALA A 119 -14.12 3.11 -0.82
CA ALA A 119 -12.95 3.70 -1.48
C ALA A 119 -12.79 5.19 -1.13
N ALA A 120 -13.89 5.94 -1.08
CA ALA A 120 -13.89 7.35 -0.69
C ALA A 120 -13.42 7.55 0.77
N ASP A 121 -13.89 6.71 1.69
CA ASP A 121 -13.48 6.73 3.09
C ASP A 121 -11.99 6.37 3.25
N ILE A 122 -11.50 5.41 2.48
CA ILE A 122 -10.09 5.03 2.45
C ILE A 122 -9.24 6.18 1.93
N CYS A 123 -9.62 6.83 0.83
CA CYS A 123 -8.91 7.99 0.29
C CYS A 123 -8.83 9.11 1.33
N LYS A 124 -9.93 9.42 2.00
CA LYS A 124 -9.97 10.44 3.07
C LYS A 124 -9.07 10.09 4.25
N ASN A 125 -9.07 8.84 4.68
CA ASN A 125 -8.16 8.37 5.75
C ASN A 125 -6.70 8.50 5.33
N LEU A 126 -6.39 8.06 4.11
CA LEU A 126 -5.04 8.12 3.56
C LEU A 126 -4.52 9.56 3.45
N GLU A 127 -5.34 10.51 2.99
CA GLU A 127 -5.01 11.95 3.00
C GLU A 127 -4.59 12.43 4.39
N GLY A 128 -5.34 12.03 5.44
CA GLY A 128 -5.02 12.36 6.82
C GLY A 128 -3.69 11.79 7.29
N CYS A 129 -3.34 10.58 6.84
CA CYS A 129 -2.11 9.91 7.21
C CYS A 129 -0.87 10.47 6.50
N ILE A 130 -0.99 10.75 5.19
CA ILE A 130 0.14 11.21 4.37
C ILE A 130 0.31 12.74 4.35
N GLY A 131 -0.71 13.49 4.79
CA GLY A 131 -0.70 14.96 4.82
C GLY A 131 -0.82 15.63 3.44
N HIS A 132 -1.22 14.89 2.41
CA HIS A 132 -1.43 15.38 1.06
C HIS A 132 -2.85 15.06 0.58
N LYS A 133 -3.40 15.93 -0.28
CA LYS A 133 -4.68 15.68 -0.95
C LYS A 133 -4.51 14.69 -2.10
N LEU A 134 -5.45 13.76 -2.19
CA LEU A 134 -5.58 12.88 -3.35
C LEU A 134 -6.47 13.56 -4.41
N ASP A 135 -6.22 13.26 -5.66
CA ASP A 135 -7.15 13.65 -6.72
C ASP A 135 -8.43 12.81 -6.62
N GLU A 136 -9.59 13.43 -6.84
CA GLU A 136 -10.88 12.73 -6.72
C GLU A 136 -11.00 11.53 -7.67
N THR A 137 -10.30 11.55 -8.81
CA THR A 137 -10.27 10.43 -9.75
C THR A 137 -9.68 9.15 -9.17
N GLU A 138 -8.89 9.24 -8.10
CA GLU A 138 -8.31 8.08 -7.41
C GLU A 138 -9.36 7.16 -6.79
N ILE A 139 -10.53 7.70 -6.41
CA ILE A 139 -11.59 6.93 -5.72
C ILE A 139 -12.10 5.80 -6.61
N GLY A 140 -12.46 6.08 -7.86
CA GLY A 140 -12.96 5.07 -8.80
C GLY A 140 -11.91 4.01 -9.17
N TYR A 141 -10.65 4.41 -9.27
CA TYR A 141 -9.56 3.45 -9.50
C TYR A 141 -9.30 2.56 -8.30
N LEU A 142 -9.30 3.12 -7.09
CA LEU A 142 -9.16 2.35 -5.86
C LEU A 142 -10.31 1.35 -5.70
N GLU A 143 -11.53 1.79 -5.94
CA GLU A 143 -12.73 0.96 -5.90
C GLU A 143 -12.62 -0.26 -6.84
N MET A 144 -12.18 -0.07 -8.07
CA MET A 144 -11.94 -1.17 -9.02
C MET A 144 -10.96 -2.22 -8.46
N HIS A 145 -9.92 -1.80 -7.75
CA HIS A 145 -8.98 -2.72 -7.11
C HIS A 145 -9.59 -3.43 -5.90
N ILE A 146 -10.40 -2.74 -5.11
CA ILE A 146 -11.15 -3.32 -3.97
C ILE A 146 -12.09 -4.41 -4.47
N GLN A 147 -12.84 -4.16 -5.54
CA GLN A 147 -13.75 -5.15 -6.14
C GLN A 147 -13.02 -6.44 -6.59
N ARG A 148 -11.84 -6.30 -7.15
CA ARG A 148 -11.04 -7.47 -7.55
C ARG A 148 -10.62 -8.30 -6.36
N VAL A 149 -10.10 -7.66 -5.31
CA VAL A 149 -9.72 -8.33 -4.07
C VAL A 149 -10.93 -9.02 -3.43
N TYR A 150 -12.08 -8.36 -3.43
CA TYR A 150 -13.32 -8.91 -2.91
C TYR A 150 -13.80 -10.17 -3.67
N LYS A 151 -13.68 -10.18 -5.00
CA LYS A 151 -14.04 -11.33 -5.82
C LYS A 151 -13.10 -12.52 -5.64
N ASP A 152 -11.83 -12.29 -5.43
CA ASP A 152 -10.84 -13.36 -5.23
C ASP A 152 -10.93 -13.97 -3.81
N ALA A 153 -11.60 -13.32 -2.88
CA ALA A 153 -11.81 -13.80 -1.51
C ALA A 153 -13.00 -14.80 -1.37
N VAL A 154 -13.50 -15.35 -2.47
CA VAL A 154 -14.58 -16.33 -2.52
C VAL A 154 -14.04 -17.76 -2.49
#